data_1272cc58c3d8f918e8cc10d16aac522e
#
_entry.id   1272cc58c3d8f918e8cc10d16aac522e
#
_cell.length_a   1.000
_cell.length_b   1.000
_cell.length_c   1.000
_cell.angle_alpha   90.00
_cell.angle_beta   90.00
_cell.angle_gamma   90.00
#
_symmetry.space_group_name_H-M   'P 1'
#
loop_
_entity.id
_entity.type
_entity.pdbx_description
1 polymer ?
#
loop_
_entity_poly.entity_id
_entity_poly.type
_entity_poly.pdbx_seq_one_letter_code
_entity_poly.pdbx_strand_id
1 'polypeptide(L)'
;MTTDVRERLLAGVTIPAHPLALTPDRAFDERAQRALTRYYLASEVDGLAVGVHTTQFELHDDPGLFAEVLSLAASTGPLLVAGVIGDTAQAVREAAVAAEAGYDAVLLCPFGMSDSGPDAQLDRARAVGEVLPVIGFALQEAVGGRPLPKSYWSRLFDLDAVVGVKAAPFDRYRTNDIARALVEHDRWDRIALLTGNDDTIVADLVTPWRAVVGGQERTLRVAGGLLGQWAVGTRAAVAVRRRAVDLTGELLATGADLVEVNAAVFDVAHRFAGCVAGVNEVLRQQGLLASSACLASAEVLSPGQADLIADARKRFPALLDEDFVEEHRDDWLR
;
A
#
# COMPACT_ATOMS: atom_id res chain seq x y z
N MET A 1 -13.25 7.44 -23.00
CA MET A 1 -13.86 7.85 -21.71
C MET A 1 -12.98 7.21 -20.63
N THR A 2 -12.21 8.01 -19.91
CA THR A 2 -11.44 7.54 -18.75
C THR A 2 -12.45 7.13 -17.67
N THR A 3 -12.44 5.85 -17.29
CA THR A 3 -13.25 5.35 -16.16
C THR A 3 -12.86 6.14 -14.92
N ASP A 4 -13.85 6.62 -14.16
CA ASP A 4 -13.61 7.37 -12.92
C ASP A 4 -12.76 6.53 -11.95
N VAL A 5 -11.78 7.15 -11.31
CA VAL A 5 -10.91 6.54 -10.28
C VAL A 5 -11.75 5.82 -9.22
N ARG A 6 -12.86 6.42 -8.82
CA ARG A 6 -13.80 5.85 -7.85
C ARG A 6 -14.39 4.52 -8.33
N GLU A 7 -14.83 4.46 -9.58
CA GLU A 7 -15.39 3.23 -10.16
C GLU A 7 -14.34 2.13 -10.21
N ARG A 8 -13.10 2.47 -10.59
CA ARG A 8 -11.98 1.52 -10.62
C ARG A 8 -11.68 0.96 -9.23
N LEU A 9 -11.61 1.81 -8.21
CA LEU A 9 -11.37 1.38 -6.82
C LEU A 9 -12.51 0.49 -6.30
N LEU A 10 -13.76 0.84 -6.55
CA LEU A 10 -14.94 0.10 -6.09
C LEU A 10 -15.14 -1.24 -6.82
N ALA A 11 -14.62 -1.38 -8.05
CA ALA A 11 -14.63 -2.64 -8.79
C ALA A 11 -13.72 -3.72 -8.16
N GLY A 12 -12.85 -3.31 -7.25
CA GLY A 12 -11.92 -4.19 -6.55
C GLY A 12 -10.51 -4.12 -7.12
N VAL A 13 -9.53 -3.85 -6.24
CA VAL A 13 -8.15 -3.56 -6.65
C VAL A 13 -7.10 -4.33 -5.87
N THR A 14 -6.05 -4.74 -6.58
CA THR A 14 -4.77 -5.22 -6.03
C THR A 14 -3.72 -4.19 -6.38
N ILE A 15 -3.23 -3.44 -5.38
CA ILE A 15 -2.25 -2.36 -5.55
C ILE A 15 -1.01 -2.69 -4.71
N PRO A 16 0.08 -3.22 -5.30
CA PRO A 16 1.35 -3.35 -4.58
C PRO A 16 1.93 -1.97 -4.26
N ALA A 17 2.51 -1.86 -3.07
CA ALA A 17 3.29 -0.70 -2.66
C ALA A 17 4.71 -0.83 -3.22
N HIS A 18 5.01 -0.10 -4.30
CA HIS A 18 6.22 -0.26 -5.10
C HIS A 18 7.48 0.09 -4.29
N PRO A 19 8.45 -0.83 -4.11
CA PRO A 19 9.72 -0.53 -3.46
C PRO A 19 10.61 0.38 -4.29
N LEU A 20 11.55 1.05 -3.62
CA LEU A 20 12.63 1.79 -4.27
C LEU A 20 13.84 0.88 -4.47
N ALA A 21 14.25 0.71 -5.72
CA ALA A 21 15.44 -0.05 -6.07
C ALA A 21 16.71 0.76 -5.87
N LEU A 22 17.62 0.27 -5.04
CA LEU A 22 18.90 0.90 -4.76
C LEU A 22 20.07 -0.06 -5.03
N THR A 23 21.18 0.51 -5.48
CA THR A 23 22.47 -0.17 -5.53
C THR A 23 23.02 -0.41 -4.11
N PRO A 24 24.07 -1.24 -3.91
CA PRO A 24 24.70 -1.42 -2.59
C PRO A 24 25.23 -0.13 -1.96
N ASP A 25 25.60 0.86 -2.75
CA ASP A 25 26.06 2.19 -2.33
C ASP A 25 24.93 3.23 -2.21
N ARG A 26 23.66 2.75 -2.25
CA ARG A 26 22.41 3.52 -2.08
C ARG A 26 22.13 4.53 -3.18
N ALA A 27 22.72 4.39 -4.35
CA ALA A 27 22.30 5.13 -5.53
C ALA A 27 21.04 4.51 -6.13
N PHE A 28 20.21 5.32 -6.77
CA PHE A 28 19.02 4.84 -7.47
C PHE A 28 19.39 3.86 -8.60
N ASP A 29 18.77 2.69 -8.60
CA ASP A 29 18.94 1.66 -9.64
C ASP A 29 17.73 1.67 -10.60
N GLU A 30 17.81 2.53 -11.61
CA GLU A 30 16.75 2.68 -12.61
C GLU A 30 16.40 1.35 -13.31
N ARG A 31 17.42 0.54 -13.61
CA ARG A 31 17.22 -0.75 -14.29
C ARG A 31 16.39 -1.72 -13.43
N ALA A 32 16.76 -1.86 -12.18
CA ALA A 32 16.01 -2.69 -11.23
C ALA A 32 14.63 -2.12 -10.95
N GLN A 33 14.49 -0.79 -10.85
CA GLN A 33 13.19 -0.13 -10.68
C GLN A 33 12.23 -0.45 -11.84
N ARG A 34 12.72 -0.40 -13.09
CA ARG A 34 11.94 -0.81 -14.27
C ARG A 34 11.58 -2.29 -14.25
N ALA A 35 12.49 -3.14 -13.78
CA ALA A 35 12.24 -4.57 -13.65
C ALA A 35 11.10 -4.86 -12.65
N LEU A 36 11.09 -4.18 -11.51
CA LEU A 36 9.97 -4.27 -10.54
C LEU A 36 8.64 -3.85 -11.15
N THR A 37 8.61 -2.72 -11.88
CA THR A 37 7.39 -2.28 -12.57
C THR A 37 6.90 -3.34 -13.56
N ARG A 38 7.81 -3.96 -14.34
CA ARG A 38 7.46 -5.04 -15.28
C ARG A 38 6.92 -6.28 -14.56
N TYR A 39 7.51 -6.67 -13.43
CA TYR A 39 7.00 -7.76 -12.59
C TYR A 39 5.57 -7.51 -12.15
N TYR A 40 5.25 -6.29 -11.66
CA TYR A 40 3.90 -5.95 -11.23
C TYR A 40 2.90 -5.96 -12.39
N LEU A 41 3.28 -5.40 -13.54
CA LEU A 41 2.44 -5.43 -14.74
C LEU A 41 2.19 -6.86 -15.23
N ALA A 42 3.22 -7.71 -15.25
CA ALA A 42 3.12 -9.11 -15.62
C ALA A 42 2.26 -9.92 -14.63
N SER A 43 2.12 -9.46 -13.39
CA SER A 43 1.24 -10.03 -12.36
C SER A 43 -0.23 -9.63 -12.52
N GLU A 44 -0.58 -8.81 -13.51
CA GLU A 44 -1.95 -8.33 -13.78
C GLU A 44 -2.56 -7.54 -12.60
N VAL A 45 -1.80 -6.64 -12.00
CA VAL A 45 -2.27 -5.76 -10.93
C VAL A 45 -3.30 -4.75 -11.44
N ASP A 46 -4.20 -4.32 -10.56
CA ASP A 46 -5.19 -3.30 -10.86
C ASP A 46 -4.64 -1.87 -10.69
N GLY A 47 -3.56 -1.71 -9.91
CA GLY A 47 -2.89 -0.43 -9.68
C GLY A 47 -1.46 -0.58 -9.19
N LEU A 48 -0.74 0.55 -9.13
CA LEU A 48 0.60 0.69 -8.53
C LEU A 48 0.59 1.87 -7.57
N ALA A 49 1.17 1.70 -6.37
CA ALA A 49 1.37 2.80 -5.42
C ALA A 49 2.85 3.11 -5.29
N VAL A 50 3.26 4.35 -5.58
CA VAL A 50 4.65 4.82 -5.58
C VAL A 50 4.80 6.03 -4.67
N GLY A 51 5.97 6.23 -4.05
CA GLY A 51 6.17 7.28 -3.04
C GLY A 51 5.52 6.96 -1.70
N VAL A 52 5.19 5.69 -1.45
CA VAL A 52 4.59 5.19 -0.21
C VAL A 52 5.67 4.61 0.72
N HIS A 53 5.29 4.05 1.87
CA HIS A 53 6.25 3.57 2.88
C HIS A 53 7.32 2.62 2.31
N THR A 54 6.97 1.66 1.45
CA THR A 54 7.95 0.76 0.82
C THR A 54 8.84 1.44 -0.21
N THR A 55 8.38 2.55 -0.81
CA THR A 55 9.23 3.41 -1.66
C THR A 55 10.16 4.29 -0.83
N GLN A 56 9.99 4.27 0.49
CA GLN A 56 10.73 4.99 1.54
C GLN A 56 10.35 6.48 1.61
N PHE A 57 10.03 6.94 2.81
CA PHE A 57 9.61 8.34 2.99
C PHE A 57 10.78 9.34 2.81
N GLU A 58 12.02 8.90 2.97
CA GLU A 58 13.22 9.68 2.67
C GLU A 58 13.35 10.07 1.18
N LEU A 59 12.64 9.37 0.29
CA LEU A 59 12.54 9.76 -1.13
C LEU A 59 11.99 11.19 -1.29
N HIS A 60 11.10 11.61 -0.40
CA HIS A 60 10.46 12.93 -0.44
C HIS A 60 11.39 14.09 -0.02
N ASP A 61 12.55 13.79 0.54
CA ASP A 61 13.59 14.78 0.87
C ASP A 61 14.35 15.24 -0.39
N ASP A 62 14.27 14.47 -1.48
CA ASP A 62 14.80 14.82 -2.81
C ASP A 62 13.69 14.93 -3.85
N PRO A 63 13.15 16.15 -4.11
CA PRO A 63 12.08 16.35 -5.08
C PRO A 63 12.45 15.94 -6.52
N GLY A 64 13.73 15.96 -6.88
CA GLY A 64 14.20 15.50 -8.18
C GLY A 64 14.07 13.99 -8.33
N LEU A 65 14.59 13.25 -7.37
CA LEU A 65 14.49 11.80 -7.34
C LEU A 65 13.03 11.35 -7.19
N PHE A 66 12.22 12.04 -6.37
CA PHE A 66 10.79 11.77 -6.26
C PHE A 66 10.08 11.85 -7.62
N ALA A 67 10.28 12.94 -8.36
CA ALA A 67 9.69 13.12 -9.69
C ALA A 67 10.18 12.07 -10.70
N GLU A 68 11.47 11.71 -10.65
CA GLU A 68 12.07 10.68 -11.50
C GLU A 68 11.45 9.30 -11.24
N VAL A 69 11.34 8.90 -9.99
CA VAL A 69 10.77 7.59 -9.58
C VAL A 69 9.29 7.50 -9.96
N LEU A 70 8.51 8.58 -9.78
CA LEU A 70 7.12 8.63 -10.24
C LEU A 70 7.02 8.48 -11.74
N SER A 71 7.81 9.23 -12.50
CA SER A 71 7.80 9.18 -13.97
C SER A 71 8.19 7.82 -14.52
N LEU A 72 9.14 7.16 -13.85
CA LEU A 72 9.62 5.84 -14.27
C LEU A 72 8.56 4.75 -14.07
N ALA A 73 7.79 4.81 -13.00
CA ALA A 73 6.72 3.87 -12.71
C ALA A 73 5.43 4.19 -13.48
N ALA A 74 5.32 5.38 -14.06
CA ALA A 74 4.15 5.77 -14.85
C ALA A 74 4.04 4.87 -16.08
N SER A 75 2.95 4.13 -16.15
CA SER A 75 2.64 3.21 -17.23
C SER A 75 1.18 3.38 -17.64
N THR A 76 0.86 2.98 -18.86
CA THR A 76 -0.53 2.95 -19.31
C THR A 76 -1.20 1.65 -18.83
N GLY A 77 -2.37 1.75 -18.23
CA GLY A 77 -3.22 0.60 -17.88
C GLY A 77 -3.62 0.51 -16.41
N PRO A 78 -2.73 0.22 -15.44
CA PRO A 78 -3.12 0.14 -14.05
C PRO A 78 -3.44 1.52 -13.45
N LEU A 79 -4.17 1.53 -12.32
CA LEU A 79 -4.42 2.73 -11.53
C LEU A 79 -3.12 3.20 -10.88
N LEU A 80 -2.72 4.46 -11.08
CA LEU A 80 -1.52 5.02 -10.49
C LEU A 80 -1.86 5.84 -9.25
N VAL A 81 -1.26 5.49 -8.10
CA VAL A 81 -1.45 6.15 -6.81
C VAL A 81 -0.10 6.66 -6.31
N ALA A 82 0.03 7.99 -6.13
CA ALA A 82 1.24 8.57 -5.55
C ALA A 82 1.07 8.76 -4.03
N GLY A 83 2.04 8.32 -3.24
CA GLY A 83 2.12 8.72 -1.84
C GLY A 83 2.52 10.20 -1.72
N VAL A 84 1.87 10.95 -0.84
CA VAL A 84 2.25 12.33 -0.51
C VAL A 84 2.34 12.48 1.01
N ILE A 85 3.35 13.22 1.50
CA ILE A 85 3.69 13.33 2.92
C ILE A 85 3.80 14.79 3.38
N GLY A 86 4.24 15.00 4.62
CA GLY A 86 4.60 16.29 5.16
C GLY A 86 3.41 17.21 5.42
N ASP A 87 3.69 18.50 5.57
CA ASP A 87 2.67 19.51 5.79
C ASP A 87 1.80 19.76 4.53
N THR A 88 0.80 20.64 4.67
CA THR A 88 -0.11 20.95 3.56
C THR A 88 0.62 21.47 2.32
N ALA A 89 1.64 22.31 2.50
CA ALA A 89 2.35 22.90 1.37
C ALA A 89 3.19 21.85 0.64
N GLN A 90 3.86 20.95 1.36
CA GLN A 90 4.60 19.84 0.77
C GLN A 90 3.66 18.87 0.05
N ALA A 91 2.60 18.42 0.71
CA ALA A 91 1.67 17.46 0.13
C ALA A 91 1.00 17.98 -1.15
N VAL A 92 0.66 19.27 -1.21
CA VAL A 92 0.09 19.91 -2.42
C VAL A 92 1.14 19.96 -3.56
N ARG A 93 2.40 20.29 -3.25
CA ARG A 93 3.47 20.27 -4.27
C ARG A 93 3.70 18.86 -4.82
N GLU A 94 3.76 17.86 -3.95
CA GLU A 94 3.94 16.45 -4.36
C GLU A 94 2.75 15.94 -5.18
N ALA A 95 1.52 16.31 -4.80
CA ALA A 95 0.32 16.00 -5.59
C ALA A 95 0.36 16.65 -6.98
N ALA A 96 0.89 17.86 -7.11
CA ALA A 96 1.06 18.52 -8.41
C ALA A 96 2.08 17.76 -9.29
N VAL A 97 3.22 17.35 -8.71
CA VAL A 97 4.21 16.51 -9.43
C VAL A 97 3.59 15.18 -9.88
N ALA A 98 2.79 14.54 -9.01
CA ALA A 98 2.08 13.32 -9.35
C ALA A 98 1.06 13.52 -10.48
N ALA A 99 0.32 14.62 -10.47
CA ALA A 99 -0.63 14.97 -11.53
C ALA A 99 0.08 15.19 -12.88
N GLU A 100 1.22 15.89 -12.88
CA GLU A 100 2.06 16.10 -14.07
C GLU A 100 2.62 14.78 -14.60
N ALA A 101 2.96 13.83 -13.73
CA ALA A 101 3.42 12.49 -14.10
C ALA A 101 2.27 11.55 -14.55
N GLY A 102 1.01 11.99 -14.51
CA GLY A 102 -0.14 11.24 -14.99
C GLY A 102 -0.74 10.26 -13.95
N TYR A 103 -0.53 10.50 -12.67
CA TYR A 103 -1.14 9.71 -11.59
C TYR A 103 -2.64 10.02 -11.45
N ASP A 104 -3.42 9.00 -11.12
CA ASP A 104 -4.88 9.07 -11.03
C ASP A 104 -5.38 9.57 -9.65
N ALA A 105 -4.62 9.27 -8.58
CA ALA A 105 -4.97 9.62 -7.20
C ALA A 105 -3.73 9.74 -6.33
N VAL A 106 -3.90 10.30 -5.13
CA VAL A 106 -2.87 10.31 -4.09
C VAL A 106 -3.30 9.50 -2.86
N LEU A 107 -2.34 8.79 -2.26
CA LEU A 107 -2.44 8.25 -0.91
C LEU A 107 -1.90 9.32 0.05
N LEU A 108 -2.79 9.89 0.87
CA LEU A 108 -2.45 10.97 1.80
C LEU A 108 -1.81 10.39 3.06
N CYS A 109 -0.49 10.19 3.04
CA CYS A 109 0.24 9.58 4.14
C CYS A 109 0.34 10.56 5.34
N PRO A 110 0.09 10.10 6.59
CA PRO A 110 0.18 10.96 7.77
C PRO A 110 1.61 11.24 8.23
N PHE A 111 2.63 10.67 7.59
CA PHE A 111 4.03 10.91 7.91
C PHE A 111 4.37 12.40 7.82
N GLY A 112 5.12 12.91 8.82
CA GLY A 112 5.40 14.34 8.96
C GLY A 112 4.26 15.16 9.59
N MET A 113 3.14 14.52 9.99
CA MET A 113 1.96 15.17 10.58
C MET A 113 1.62 14.63 11.99
N SER A 114 2.56 13.96 12.66
CA SER A 114 2.34 13.28 13.95
C SER A 114 1.81 14.22 15.04
N ASP A 115 2.24 15.48 15.05
CA ASP A 115 1.86 16.48 16.06
C ASP A 115 0.62 17.31 15.66
N SER A 116 0.07 17.08 14.47
CA SER A 116 -1.07 17.84 13.93
C SER A 116 -2.40 17.26 14.40
N GLY A 117 -3.31 18.13 14.82
CA GLY A 117 -4.67 17.71 15.19
C GLY A 117 -5.52 17.24 14.00
N PRO A 118 -6.69 16.60 14.27
CA PRO A 118 -7.60 16.13 13.22
C PRO A 118 -8.03 17.21 12.23
N ASP A 119 -8.23 18.46 12.69
CA ASP A 119 -8.65 19.56 11.81
C ASP A 119 -7.57 19.94 10.81
N ALA A 120 -6.31 20.03 11.23
CA ALA A 120 -5.19 20.30 10.32
C ALA A 120 -5.03 19.21 9.26
N GLN A 121 -5.27 17.95 9.61
CA GLN A 121 -5.25 16.84 8.66
C GLN A 121 -6.43 16.89 7.67
N LEU A 122 -7.62 17.35 8.10
CA LEU A 122 -8.75 17.56 7.20
C LEU A 122 -8.51 18.75 6.24
N ASP A 123 -7.92 19.83 6.73
CA ASP A 123 -7.57 20.98 5.89
C ASP A 123 -6.51 20.60 4.84
N ARG A 124 -5.53 19.77 5.24
CA ARG A 124 -4.56 19.20 4.31
C ARG A 124 -5.24 18.31 3.25
N ALA A 125 -6.15 17.42 3.67
CA ALA A 125 -6.89 16.56 2.74
C ALA A 125 -7.73 17.38 1.74
N ARG A 126 -8.34 18.48 2.19
CA ARG A 126 -9.09 19.40 1.32
C ARG A 126 -8.18 20.08 0.31
N ALA A 127 -7.02 20.62 0.76
CA ALA A 127 -6.08 21.32 -0.12
C ALA A 127 -5.48 20.37 -1.19
N VAL A 128 -5.11 19.16 -0.81
CA VAL A 128 -4.60 18.13 -1.76
C VAL A 128 -5.69 17.69 -2.71
N GLY A 129 -6.94 17.61 -2.23
CA GLY A 129 -8.10 17.23 -3.02
C GLY A 129 -8.47 18.21 -4.16
N GLU A 130 -7.97 19.46 -4.11
CA GLU A 130 -8.08 20.42 -5.22
C GLU A 130 -7.14 20.06 -6.40
N VAL A 131 -6.16 19.16 -6.18
CA VAL A 131 -5.18 18.74 -7.19
C VAL A 131 -5.51 17.37 -7.77
N LEU A 132 -5.68 16.37 -6.92
CA LEU A 132 -5.98 14.99 -7.29
C LEU A 132 -6.98 14.34 -6.32
N PRO A 133 -7.73 13.32 -6.76
CA PRO A 133 -8.52 12.46 -5.89
C PRO A 133 -7.69 11.90 -4.74
N VAL A 134 -8.27 11.85 -3.53
CA VAL A 134 -7.58 11.49 -2.29
C VAL A 134 -8.02 10.12 -1.79
N ILE A 135 -7.05 9.28 -1.47
CA ILE A 135 -7.21 8.08 -0.65
C ILE A 135 -6.67 8.43 0.74
N GLY A 136 -7.56 8.49 1.74
CA GLY A 136 -7.16 8.68 3.13
C GLY A 136 -6.35 7.49 3.65
N PHE A 137 -5.49 7.70 4.64
CA PHE A 137 -4.62 6.64 5.13
C PHE A 137 -4.55 6.59 6.66
N ALA A 138 -5.00 5.47 7.23
CA ALA A 138 -4.78 5.11 8.63
C ALA A 138 -3.51 4.27 8.74
N LEU A 139 -2.38 4.90 9.00
CA LEU A 139 -1.08 4.26 9.14
C LEU A 139 -0.86 3.82 10.60
N GLN A 140 -0.21 2.67 10.81
CA GLN A 140 0.19 2.19 12.13
C GLN A 140 1.21 3.12 12.82
N GLU A 141 1.15 3.15 14.16
CA GLU A 141 2.01 4.06 14.96
C GLU A 141 3.50 3.70 14.87
N ALA A 142 3.84 2.41 14.72
CA ALA A 142 5.22 1.94 14.67
C ALA A 142 6.04 2.56 13.51
N VAL A 143 5.38 3.00 12.45
CA VAL A 143 6.01 3.58 11.25
C VAL A 143 5.53 5.02 10.97
N GLY A 144 5.22 5.76 12.01
CA GLY A 144 4.91 7.19 11.92
C GLY A 144 3.44 7.56 11.77
N GLY A 145 2.53 6.61 11.95
CA GLY A 145 1.10 6.88 12.02
C GLY A 145 0.65 7.42 13.38
N ARG A 146 -0.63 7.78 13.47
CA ARG A 146 -1.28 8.16 14.73
C ARG A 146 -2.73 7.70 14.77
N PRO A 147 -3.28 7.43 15.96
CA PRO A 147 -4.71 7.17 16.10
C PRO A 147 -5.53 8.40 15.78
N LEU A 148 -6.54 8.22 14.95
CA LEU A 148 -7.53 9.26 14.65
C LEU A 148 -8.92 8.75 15.05
N PRO A 149 -9.76 9.60 15.67
CA PRO A 149 -11.07 9.18 16.17
C PRO A 149 -12.04 8.88 15.01
N LYS A 150 -13.07 8.08 15.26
CA LYS A 150 -14.13 7.78 14.28
C LYS A 150 -14.72 9.05 13.65
N SER A 151 -14.90 10.12 14.45
CA SER A 151 -15.40 11.41 13.96
C SER A 151 -14.50 12.09 12.92
N TYR A 152 -13.18 11.85 12.96
CA TYR A 152 -12.28 12.32 11.91
C TYR A 152 -12.59 11.65 10.58
N TRP A 153 -12.73 10.31 10.58
CA TRP A 153 -13.02 9.54 9.37
C TRP A 153 -14.36 9.97 8.76
N SER A 154 -15.41 10.13 9.57
CA SER A 154 -16.69 10.64 9.06
C SER A 154 -16.54 12.00 8.37
N ARG A 155 -15.82 12.95 8.97
CA ARG A 155 -15.55 14.27 8.37
C ARG A 155 -14.65 14.21 7.14
N LEU A 156 -13.71 13.25 7.09
CA LEU A 156 -12.90 13.02 5.89
C LEU A 156 -13.78 12.56 4.73
N PHE A 157 -14.75 11.68 5.00
CA PHE A 157 -15.69 11.17 4.00
C PHE A 157 -16.68 12.22 3.50
N ASP A 158 -16.87 13.37 4.18
CA ASP A 158 -17.62 14.52 3.69
C ASP A 158 -16.93 15.22 2.51
N LEU A 159 -15.60 15.08 2.36
CA LEU A 159 -14.84 15.73 1.29
C LEU A 159 -15.08 15.03 -0.07
N ASP A 160 -15.56 15.77 -1.07
CA ASP A 160 -15.90 15.20 -2.39
C ASP A 160 -14.70 14.56 -3.10
N ALA A 161 -13.51 15.11 -2.90
CA ALA A 161 -12.27 14.59 -3.47
C ALA A 161 -11.84 13.24 -2.88
N VAL A 162 -12.40 12.83 -1.72
CA VAL A 162 -12.08 11.53 -1.12
C VAL A 162 -12.81 10.42 -1.85
N VAL A 163 -12.02 9.53 -2.45
CA VAL A 163 -12.48 8.39 -3.26
C VAL A 163 -12.22 7.04 -2.60
N GLY A 164 -11.38 7.01 -1.58
CA GLY A 164 -11.05 5.80 -0.84
C GLY A 164 -10.41 6.08 0.51
N VAL A 165 -10.28 5.04 1.33
CA VAL A 165 -9.52 5.03 2.57
C VAL A 165 -8.75 3.73 2.69
N LYS A 166 -7.44 3.81 2.93
CA LYS A 166 -6.58 2.68 3.28
C LYS A 166 -6.57 2.51 4.79
N ALA A 167 -7.07 1.36 5.28
CA ALA A 167 -6.99 0.97 6.68
C ALA A 167 -5.77 0.08 6.90
N ALA A 168 -4.75 0.59 7.57
CA ALA A 168 -3.54 -0.11 7.94
C ALA A 168 -3.07 0.23 9.36
N PRO A 169 -3.96 0.28 10.37
CA PRO A 169 -3.55 0.57 11.74
C PRO A 169 -2.94 -0.64 12.46
N PHE A 170 -2.98 -1.85 11.88
CA PHE A 170 -2.61 -3.14 12.50
C PHE A 170 -3.29 -3.33 13.86
N ASP A 171 -4.52 -2.83 13.93
CA ASP A 171 -5.40 -2.87 15.09
C ASP A 171 -6.84 -3.08 14.61
N ARG A 172 -7.44 -4.20 14.99
CA ARG A 172 -8.79 -4.56 14.54
C ARG A 172 -9.86 -3.59 15.03
N TYR A 173 -9.71 -3.02 16.23
CA TYR A 173 -10.66 -2.05 16.76
C TYR A 173 -10.63 -0.76 15.94
N ARG A 174 -9.44 -0.26 15.61
CA ARG A 174 -9.28 0.93 14.76
C ARG A 174 -9.74 0.70 13.32
N THR A 175 -9.43 -0.46 12.75
CA THR A 175 -9.97 -0.89 11.44
C THR A 175 -11.50 -0.87 11.45
N ASN A 176 -12.11 -1.40 12.53
CA ASN A 176 -13.55 -1.40 12.70
C ASN A 176 -14.13 0.02 12.83
N ASP A 177 -13.46 0.95 13.51
CA ASP A 177 -13.90 2.34 13.63
C ASP A 177 -13.95 3.04 12.26
N ILE A 178 -12.96 2.80 11.40
CA ILE A 178 -12.92 3.33 10.03
C ILE A 178 -14.08 2.75 9.20
N ALA A 179 -14.21 1.42 9.20
CA ALA A 179 -15.26 0.73 8.47
C ALA A 179 -16.67 1.13 8.95
N ARG A 180 -16.84 1.32 10.28
CA ARG A 180 -18.09 1.80 10.88
C ARG A 180 -18.38 3.26 10.50
N ALA A 181 -17.36 4.13 10.53
CA ALA A 181 -17.53 5.50 10.07
C ALA A 181 -18.01 5.53 8.62
N LEU A 182 -17.50 4.64 7.77
CA LEU A 182 -17.85 4.61 6.36
C LEU A 182 -19.24 4.00 6.12
N VAL A 183 -19.57 2.81 6.66
CA VAL A 183 -20.85 2.15 6.41
C VAL A 183 -22.04 2.95 6.93
N GLU A 184 -21.82 3.79 7.96
CA GLU A 184 -22.83 4.68 8.51
C GLU A 184 -22.94 6.02 7.76
N HIS A 185 -21.98 6.36 6.90
CA HIS A 185 -21.90 7.60 6.15
C HIS A 185 -22.79 7.60 4.90
N ASP A 186 -23.26 8.77 4.46
CA ASP A 186 -24.14 8.88 3.28
C ASP A 186 -23.44 8.53 1.96
N ARG A 187 -22.10 8.60 1.91
CA ARG A 187 -21.29 8.23 0.74
C ARG A 187 -20.67 6.83 0.85
N TRP A 188 -21.22 5.95 1.68
CA TRP A 188 -20.69 4.61 1.97
C TRP A 188 -20.45 3.73 0.74
N ASP A 189 -21.26 3.93 -0.32
CA ASP A 189 -21.21 3.21 -1.61
C ASP A 189 -20.36 3.95 -2.67
N ARG A 190 -19.74 5.07 -2.31
CA ARG A 190 -18.93 5.91 -3.20
C ARG A 190 -17.48 6.05 -2.78
N ILE A 191 -17.11 5.49 -1.65
CA ILE A 191 -15.74 5.53 -1.10
C ILE A 191 -15.26 4.11 -0.91
N ALA A 192 -14.14 3.75 -1.54
CA ALA A 192 -13.57 2.42 -1.42
C ALA A 192 -12.87 2.25 -0.07
N LEU A 193 -13.22 1.19 0.66
CA LEU A 193 -12.43 0.72 1.80
C LEU A 193 -11.35 -0.23 1.28
N LEU A 194 -10.09 0.11 1.47
CA LEU A 194 -8.93 -0.70 1.11
C LEU A 194 -8.23 -1.22 2.36
N THR A 195 -7.84 -2.49 2.37
CA THR A 195 -6.96 -2.98 3.43
C THR A 195 -5.50 -2.61 3.18
N GLY A 196 -4.78 -2.35 4.23
CA GLY A 196 -3.34 -2.23 4.30
C GLY A 196 -2.80 -2.96 5.54
N ASN A 197 -3.64 -3.79 6.19
CA ASN A 197 -3.28 -4.61 7.34
C ASN A 197 -2.63 -5.91 6.88
N ASP A 198 -1.31 -5.92 6.77
CA ASP A 198 -0.55 -7.07 6.31
C ASP A 198 -0.67 -8.29 7.27
N ASP A 199 -1.09 -8.07 8.51
CA ASP A 199 -1.35 -9.12 9.52
C ASP A 199 -2.72 -9.79 9.38
N THR A 200 -3.64 -9.24 8.58
CA THR A 200 -5.02 -9.74 8.48
C THR A 200 -5.63 -9.65 7.09
N ILE A 201 -4.81 -9.77 6.03
CA ILE A 201 -5.20 -9.55 4.63
C ILE A 201 -6.48 -10.31 4.26
N VAL A 202 -6.47 -11.63 4.44
CA VAL A 202 -7.62 -12.48 4.06
C VAL A 202 -8.84 -12.16 4.90
N ALA A 203 -8.67 -11.97 6.21
CA ALA A 203 -9.79 -11.65 7.10
C ALA A 203 -10.45 -10.31 6.71
N ASP A 204 -9.66 -9.31 6.31
CA ASP A 204 -10.20 -8.03 5.83
C ASP A 204 -10.99 -8.19 4.54
N LEU A 205 -10.45 -8.92 3.57
CA LEU A 205 -11.08 -9.11 2.25
C LEU A 205 -12.45 -9.80 2.33
N VAL A 206 -12.65 -10.69 3.31
CA VAL A 206 -13.90 -11.47 3.43
C VAL A 206 -14.88 -10.93 4.48
N THR A 207 -14.46 -10.00 5.35
CA THR A 207 -15.31 -9.47 6.42
C THR A 207 -16.35 -8.48 5.89
N PRO A 208 -17.66 -8.70 6.12
CA PRO A 208 -18.68 -7.69 5.86
C PRO A 208 -18.93 -6.84 7.11
N TRP A 209 -18.99 -5.51 6.96
CA TRP A 209 -19.50 -4.60 7.99
C TRP A 209 -20.96 -4.24 7.67
N ARG A 210 -21.88 -4.50 8.59
CA ARG A 210 -23.30 -4.27 8.42
C ARG A 210 -23.80 -3.14 9.32
N ALA A 211 -24.69 -2.30 8.81
CA ALA A 211 -25.36 -1.25 9.54
C ALA A 211 -26.81 -1.11 9.06
N VAL A 212 -27.66 -0.53 9.92
CA VAL A 212 -29.01 -0.07 9.54
C VAL A 212 -29.02 1.44 9.74
N VAL A 213 -29.16 2.18 8.64
CA VAL A 213 -29.16 3.65 8.66
C VAL A 213 -30.44 4.15 8.01
N GLY A 214 -31.23 4.94 8.76
CA GLY A 214 -32.52 5.42 8.26
C GLY A 214 -33.51 4.31 7.84
N GLY A 215 -33.39 3.12 8.46
CA GLY A 215 -34.20 1.94 8.11
C GLY A 215 -33.67 1.13 6.91
N GLN A 216 -32.59 1.55 6.30
CA GLN A 216 -31.94 0.85 5.19
C GLN A 216 -30.79 -0.03 5.69
N GLU A 217 -30.78 -1.30 5.34
CA GLU A 217 -29.64 -2.19 5.58
C GLU A 217 -28.50 -1.87 4.61
N ARG A 218 -27.29 -1.75 5.15
CA ARG A 218 -26.06 -1.51 4.39
C ARG A 218 -25.05 -2.61 4.69
N THR A 219 -24.32 -3.06 3.67
CA THR A 219 -23.23 -4.02 3.81
C THR A 219 -22.00 -3.49 3.09
N LEU A 220 -21.00 -3.09 3.85
CA LEU A 220 -19.70 -2.64 3.35
C LEU A 220 -18.72 -3.82 3.33
N ARG A 221 -17.96 -3.96 2.28
CA ARG A 221 -16.82 -4.88 2.17
C ARG A 221 -15.57 -4.11 1.77
N VAL A 222 -14.41 -4.66 2.08
CA VAL A 222 -13.13 -4.18 1.53
C VAL A 222 -13.15 -4.42 0.02
N ALA A 223 -12.87 -3.36 -0.73
CA ALA A 223 -12.83 -3.41 -2.20
C ALA A 223 -11.50 -3.96 -2.75
N GLY A 224 -10.56 -4.28 -1.86
CA GLY A 224 -9.23 -4.75 -2.21
C GLY A 224 -8.20 -4.15 -1.28
N GLY A 225 -6.98 -3.94 -1.75
CA GLY A 225 -5.94 -3.42 -0.87
C GLY A 225 -4.83 -2.66 -1.58
N LEU A 226 -4.09 -1.94 -0.75
CA LEU A 226 -2.82 -1.32 -1.07
C LEU A 226 -1.84 -1.74 0.03
N LEU A 227 -0.96 -2.70 -0.26
CA LEU A 227 -0.21 -3.43 0.76
C LEU A 227 1.28 -3.55 0.43
N GLY A 228 2.09 -3.55 1.47
CA GLY A 228 3.52 -3.81 1.40
C GLY A 228 3.84 -5.25 1.02
N GLN A 229 3.12 -6.21 1.59
CA GLN A 229 3.27 -7.63 1.26
C GLN A 229 3.04 -7.91 -0.24
N TRP A 230 2.11 -7.20 -0.87
CA TRP A 230 1.84 -7.39 -2.29
C TRP A 230 2.98 -6.97 -3.23
N ALA A 231 4.02 -6.34 -2.70
CA ALA A 231 5.24 -6.06 -3.43
C ALA A 231 6.14 -7.29 -3.64
N VAL A 232 5.95 -8.36 -2.87
CA VAL A 232 6.83 -9.55 -2.87
C VAL A 232 6.11 -10.89 -3.11
N GLY A 233 4.90 -10.84 -3.58
CA GLY A 233 4.05 -12.00 -3.91
C GLY A 233 2.85 -11.50 -4.69
N THR A 234 3.12 -10.67 -5.69
CA THR A 234 2.11 -9.86 -6.38
C THR A 234 1.11 -10.70 -7.14
N ARG A 235 1.58 -11.72 -7.87
CA ARG A 235 0.70 -12.63 -8.63
C ARG A 235 -0.16 -13.46 -7.69
N ALA A 236 0.43 -13.97 -6.60
CA ALA A 236 -0.30 -14.66 -5.54
C ALA A 236 -1.34 -13.74 -4.89
N ALA A 237 -1.00 -12.48 -4.63
CA ALA A 237 -1.92 -11.48 -4.08
C ALA A 237 -3.14 -11.25 -4.99
N VAL A 238 -2.92 -11.11 -6.31
CA VAL A 238 -4.02 -11.01 -7.30
C VAL A 238 -4.92 -12.24 -7.23
N ALA A 239 -4.34 -13.44 -7.16
CA ALA A 239 -5.10 -14.68 -7.06
C ALA A 239 -5.90 -14.77 -5.74
N VAL A 240 -5.28 -14.42 -4.61
CA VAL A 240 -5.94 -14.40 -3.29
C VAL A 240 -7.09 -13.41 -3.28
N ARG A 241 -6.88 -12.18 -3.75
CA ARG A 241 -7.94 -11.16 -3.81
C ARG A 241 -9.11 -11.61 -4.68
N ARG A 242 -8.85 -12.19 -5.88
CA ARG A 242 -9.89 -12.69 -6.79
C ARG A 242 -10.69 -13.85 -6.17
N ARG A 243 -10.08 -14.69 -5.33
CA ARG A 243 -10.73 -15.81 -4.62
C ARG A 243 -11.46 -15.38 -3.35
N ALA A 244 -11.17 -14.21 -2.80
CA ALA A 244 -11.74 -13.72 -1.54
C ALA A 244 -13.19 -13.19 -1.68
N VAL A 245 -14.03 -13.90 -2.42
CA VAL A 245 -15.46 -13.61 -2.56
C VAL A 245 -16.23 -14.25 -1.39
N ASP A 246 -15.91 -15.51 -1.10
CA ASP A 246 -16.50 -16.28 -0.01
C ASP A 246 -15.42 -16.88 0.88
N LEU A 247 -15.71 -16.97 2.17
CA LEU A 247 -14.80 -17.55 3.16
C LEU A 247 -14.77 -19.08 3.03
N THR A 248 -13.59 -19.64 2.74
CA THR A 248 -13.33 -21.07 2.73
C THR A 248 -12.25 -21.43 3.76
N GLY A 249 -12.21 -22.71 4.19
CA GLY A 249 -11.14 -23.19 5.06
C GLY A 249 -9.75 -23.05 4.46
N GLU A 250 -9.62 -23.26 3.13
CA GLU A 250 -8.37 -23.08 2.40
C GLU A 250 -7.92 -21.60 2.38
N LEU A 251 -8.85 -20.68 2.20
CA LEU A 251 -8.54 -19.25 2.22
C LEU A 251 -8.12 -18.78 3.62
N LEU A 252 -8.72 -19.33 4.69
CA LEU A 252 -8.28 -19.08 6.06
C LEU A 252 -6.86 -19.61 6.31
N ALA A 253 -6.53 -20.82 5.83
CA ALA A 253 -5.19 -21.38 5.92
C ALA A 253 -4.19 -20.48 5.17
N THR A 254 -4.51 -20.06 3.95
CA THR A 254 -3.70 -19.08 3.20
C THR A 254 -3.47 -17.79 4.00
N GLY A 255 -4.49 -17.31 4.73
CA GLY A 255 -4.35 -16.14 5.60
C GLY A 255 -3.36 -16.36 6.75
N ALA A 256 -3.35 -17.55 7.36
CA ALA A 256 -2.39 -17.90 8.40
C ALA A 256 -0.96 -18.00 7.85
N ASP A 257 -0.79 -18.63 6.70
CA ASP A 257 0.51 -18.71 6.01
C ASP A 257 1.06 -17.32 5.66
N LEU A 258 0.21 -16.39 5.19
CA LEU A 258 0.59 -15.01 4.93
C LEU A 258 1.06 -14.27 6.19
N VAL A 259 0.47 -14.54 7.35
CA VAL A 259 0.93 -13.96 8.63
C VAL A 259 2.35 -14.43 8.97
N GLU A 260 2.68 -15.72 8.74
CA GLU A 260 4.03 -16.23 8.96
C GLU A 260 5.05 -15.59 7.99
N VAL A 261 4.70 -15.49 6.71
CA VAL A 261 5.53 -14.80 5.70
C VAL A 261 5.77 -13.36 6.13
N ASN A 262 4.72 -12.64 6.50
CA ASN A 262 4.78 -11.23 6.86
C ASN A 262 5.54 -10.98 8.16
N ALA A 263 5.49 -11.92 9.11
CA ALA A 263 6.28 -11.83 10.33
C ALA A 263 7.80 -11.77 10.05
N ALA A 264 8.28 -12.53 9.07
CA ALA A 264 9.67 -12.53 8.64
C ALA A 264 10.01 -11.29 7.78
N VAL A 265 9.16 -10.98 6.80
CA VAL A 265 9.40 -9.88 5.85
C VAL A 265 9.37 -8.53 6.55
N PHE A 266 8.39 -8.30 7.43
CA PHE A 266 8.21 -7.01 8.12
C PHE A 266 8.91 -6.92 9.48
N ASP A 267 9.71 -7.92 9.85
CA ASP A 267 10.50 -7.89 11.08
C ASP A 267 9.67 -7.62 12.35
N VAL A 268 8.56 -8.32 12.47
CA VAL A 268 7.61 -8.15 13.59
C VAL A 268 8.28 -8.39 14.94
N ALA A 269 9.23 -9.34 15.01
CA ALA A 269 10.00 -9.64 16.21
C ALA A 269 10.80 -8.44 16.74
N HIS A 270 11.20 -7.52 15.86
CA HIS A 270 11.95 -6.30 16.19
C HIS A 270 11.11 -5.03 15.99
N ARG A 271 9.78 -5.13 16.13
CA ARG A 271 8.85 -4.00 16.07
C ARG A 271 8.94 -3.24 14.74
N PHE A 272 9.05 -3.98 13.64
CA PHE A 272 9.12 -3.46 12.27
C PHE A 272 10.38 -2.67 11.94
N ALA A 273 11.48 -2.79 12.71
CA ALA A 273 12.71 -2.04 12.48
C ALA A 273 13.35 -2.34 11.10
N GLY A 274 13.26 -3.57 10.60
CA GLY A 274 13.75 -3.97 9.29
C GLY A 274 12.64 -4.14 8.25
N CYS A 275 11.54 -3.39 8.35
CA CYS A 275 10.35 -3.59 7.54
C CYS A 275 10.61 -3.38 6.03
N VAL A 276 11.12 -2.24 5.62
CA VAL A 276 11.39 -1.96 4.19
C VAL A 276 12.59 -2.75 3.70
N ALA A 277 13.65 -2.86 4.52
CA ALA A 277 14.82 -3.68 4.22
C ALA A 277 14.43 -5.15 3.98
N GLY A 278 13.43 -5.68 4.71
CA GLY A 278 12.94 -7.04 4.54
C GLY A 278 12.18 -7.25 3.23
N VAL A 279 11.36 -6.31 2.80
CA VAL A 279 10.73 -6.33 1.47
C VAL A 279 11.81 -6.34 0.37
N ASN A 280 12.79 -5.45 0.47
CA ASN A 280 13.91 -5.38 -0.48
C ASN A 280 14.73 -6.68 -0.46
N GLU A 281 14.89 -7.33 0.70
CA GLU A 281 15.64 -8.56 0.85
C GLU A 281 14.97 -9.75 0.14
N VAL A 282 13.62 -9.87 0.19
CA VAL A 282 12.92 -10.89 -0.61
C VAL A 282 13.27 -10.70 -2.09
N LEU A 283 13.11 -9.50 -2.61
CA LEU A 283 13.37 -9.18 -4.03
C LEU A 283 14.86 -9.37 -4.39
N ARG A 284 15.78 -9.06 -3.45
CA ARG A 284 17.22 -9.32 -3.62
C ARG A 284 17.52 -10.82 -3.68
N GLN A 285 16.96 -11.61 -2.78
CA GLN A 285 17.14 -13.05 -2.79
C GLN A 285 16.51 -13.72 -4.03
N GLN A 286 15.49 -13.10 -4.62
CA GLN A 286 14.89 -13.50 -5.90
C GLN A 286 15.69 -13.03 -7.12
N GLY A 287 16.69 -12.17 -6.94
CA GLY A 287 17.55 -11.64 -8.00
C GLY A 287 16.95 -10.45 -8.77
N LEU A 288 15.85 -9.85 -8.30
CA LEU A 288 15.26 -8.65 -8.89
C LEU A 288 15.95 -7.37 -8.43
N LEU A 289 16.52 -7.35 -7.22
CA LEU A 289 17.32 -6.25 -6.68
C LEU A 289 18.76 -6.67 -6.43
N ALA A 290 19.69 -5.72 -6.56
CA ALA A 290 21.10 -5.93 -6.25
C ALA A 290 21.37 -5.83 -4.74
N SER A 291 20.52 -5.15 -3.99
CA SER A 291 20.71 -4.83 -2.57
C SER A 291 19.38 -4.74 -1.82
N SER A 292 19.41 -5.00 -0.52
CA SER A 292 18.32 -4.68 0.41
C SER A 292 18.48 -3.30 1.07
N ALA A 293 19.44 -2.50 0.60
CA ALA A 293 19.72 -1.17 1.15
C ALA A 293 18.49 -0.25 1.07
N CYS A 294 18.36 0.61 2.08
CA CYS A 294 17.39 1.70 2.14
C CYS A 294 18.09 3.06 2.08
N LEU A 295 17.38 4.14 1.74
CA LEU A 295 17.91 5.51 1.74
C LEU A 295 18.41 5.88 3.15
N ALA A 296 17.57 5.64 4.16
CA ALA A 296 17.97 5.75 5.55
C ALA A 296 19.02 4.68 5.91
N SER A 297 20.22 5.10 6.29
CA SER A 297 21.31 4.17 6.65
C SER A 297 21.03 3.36 7.91
N ALA A 298 20.11 3.81 8.75
CA ALA A 298 19.69 3.13 9.96
C ALA A 298 18.63 2.02 9.67
N GLU A 299 17.94 2.07 8.55
CA GLU A 299 16.97 1.05 8.16
C GLU A 299 17.68 -0.09 7.46
N VAL A 300 17.95 -1.13 8.21
CA VAL A 300 18.69 -2.32 7.79
C VAL A 300 17.98 -3.57 8.31
N LEU A 301 18.30 -4.72 7.74
CA LEU A 301 17.84 -6.00 8.26
C LEU A 301 18.26 -6.20 9.71
N SER A 302 17.35 -6.66 10.55
CA SER A 302 17.68 -7.10 11.90
C SER A 302 18.51 -8.39 11.88
N PRO A 303 19.28 -8.69 12.93
CA PRO A 303 20.07 -9.91 13.01
C PRO A 303 19.20 -11.17 12.80
N GLY A 304 19.53 -12.01 11.82
CA GLY A 304 18.81 -13.24 11.48
C GLY A 304 17.60 -13.06 10.57
N GLN A 305 17.16 -11.84 10.27
CA GLN A 305 15.98 -11.59 9.43
C GLN A 305 16.15 -12.15 8.02
N ALA A 306 17.33 -12.03 7.41
CA ALA A 306 17.59 -12.58 6.07
C ALA A 306 17.40 -14.10 6.03
N ASP A 307 17.79 -14.83 7.09
CA ASP A 307 17.60 -16.29 7.19
C ASP A 307 16.12 -16.63 7.38
N LEU A 308 15.37 -15.87 8.17
CA LEU A 308 13.92 -16.05 8.33
C LEU A 308 13.19 -15.84 7.01
N ILE A 309 13.58 -14.85 6.20
CA ILE A 309 13.04 -14.61 4.87
C ILE A 309 13.38 -15.77 3.94
N ALA A 310 14.63 -16.27 3.96
CA ALA A 310 15.03 -17.42 3.16
C ALA A 310 14.26 -18.71 3.52
N ASP A 311 13.93 -18.90 4.81
CA ASP A 311 13.07 -20.00 5.26
C ASP A 311 11.62 -19.81 4.79
N ALA A 312 11.06 -18.63 4.93
CA ALA A 312 9.70 -18.31 4.48
C ALA A 312 9.55 -18.56 2.95
N ARG A 313 10.52 -18.16 2.13
CA ARG A 313 10.56 -18.43 0.69
C ARG A 313 10.52 -19.93 0.36
N LYS A 314 11.25 -20.76 1.11
CA LYS A 314 11.26 -22.22 0.94
C LYS A 314 9.94 -22.87 1.36
N ARG A 315 9.33 -22.37 2.43
CA ARG A 315 8.09 -22.94 2.98
C ARG A 315 6.85 -22.50 2.20
N PHE A 316 6.86 -21.29 1.67
CA PHE A 316 5.70 -20.65 1.02
C PHE A 316 6.04 -20.11 -0.39
N PRO A 317 6.66 -20.92 -1.28
CA PRO A 317 7.15 -20.43 -2.57
C PRO A 317 6.02 -19.86 -3.44
N ALA A 318 4.83 -20.43 -3.39
CA ALA A 318 3.68 -19.96 -4.16
C ALA A 318 3.13 -18.61 -3.68
N LEU A 319 3.28 -18.27 -2.39
CA LEU A 319 2.84 -16.98 -1.84
C LEU A 319 3.83 -15.85 -2.13
N LEU A 320 5.07 -16.20 -2.51
CA LEU A 320 6.14 -15.26 -2.84
C LEU A 320 6.52 -15.30 -4.32
N ASP A 321 5.68 -15.91 -5.17
CA ASP A 321 5.84 -15.96 -6.63
C ASP A 321 7.18 -16.54 -7.11
N GLU A 322 7.80 -17.48 -6.37
CA GLU A 322 9.16 -17.95 -6.62
C GLU A 322 9.36 -18.47 -8.06
N ASP A 323 8.51 -19.38 -8.52
CA ASP A 323 8.62 -19.97 -9.87
C ASP A 323 8.37 -18.90 -10.95
N PHE A 324 7.42 -17.99 -10.71
CA PHE A 324 7.08 -16.93 -11.65
C PHE A 324 8.22 -15.90 -11.80
N VAL A 325 8.86 -15.53 -10.70
CA VAL A 325 10.01 -14.62 -10.73
C VAL A 325 11.21 -15.31 -11.37
N GLU A 326 11.49 -16.57 -11.03
CA GLU A 326 12.60 -17.34 -11.60
C GLU A 326 12.47 -17.44 -13.13
N GLU A 327 11.26 -17.70 -13.64
CA GLU A 327 11.00 -17.83 -15.08
C GLU A 327 11.19 -16.52 -15.86
N HIS A 328 10.87 -15.35 -15.27
CA HIS A 328 10.72 -14.11 -16.02
C HIS A 328 11.72 -12.99 -15.66
N ARG A 329 12.42 -13.10 -14.51
CA ARG A 329 13.27 -11.99 -13.98
C ARG A 329 14.31 -11.48 -14.99
N ASP A 330 14.93 -12.41 -15.76
CA ASP A 330 15.99 -12.05 -16.72
C ASP A 330 15.43 -11.21 -17.89
N ASP A 331 14.16 -11.44 -18.26
CA ASP A 331 13.48 -10.61 -19.26
C ASP A 331 13.10 -9.25 -18.70
N TRP A 332 12.68 -9.19 -17.43
CA TRP A 332 12.36 -7.90 -16.79
C TRP A 332 13.61 -7.03 -16.56
N LEU A 333 14.76 -7.62 -16.32
CA LEU A 333 16.04 -6.94 -16.10
C LEU A 333 16.74 -6.51 -17.41
N ARG A 334 16.23 -6.85 -18.58
CA ARG A 334 16.70 -6.33 -19.86
C ARG A 334 16.13 -4.94 -20.12
#